data_ac7de0ee432ee53dded58f41c894b204
#
_entry.id   ac7de0ee432ee53dded58f41c894b204
#
_cell.length_a   1.000
_cell.length_b   1.000
_cell.length_c   1.000
_cell.angle_alpha   90.00
_cell.angle_beta   90.00
_cell.angle_gamma   90.00
#
_symmetry.space_group_name_H-M   'P 1'
#
loop_
_entity.id
_entity.type
_entity.pdbx_description
1 polymer ?
#
loop_
_entity_poly.entity_id
_entity_poly.type
_entity_poly.pdbx_seq_one_letter_code
_entity_poly.pdbx_strand_id
1 'polypeptide(L)'
;MIERWGREQVLGLAPDASSAKAAGGVAKSGTWGGTGCDDEAVWGECQGSGTSVYRTAVDLTEPAFRCTCPSRKFPCKHALGLLLLWADSAVDGGPRPGWVAEWIEERRERADRAAERRASSAASSAGSSAGRARDPKTAERRERRVDDGLAELDQWLRDQVAHGLAQAEKAPYRLWDDAARRLVDAQAGALAGQVRALAAIPRRPGWPGRLLEEYALLRLLVRAHQRRDELPEGLRGTVRSRVGFTVPQEEVLSGGERVRDLWSVIGSRDTAQDLLTTRRVWLRGRRTGRPALVLSFAAPGTSLDASLVVGTEVDAELAFYPGSQPLRALVAQRYGPAAPGAPEGTSVRGFLDEHAAALARDPWLDRWPVVLAGVRLARAEGGDLSVIDEAGDALPLRTADPWRLLALSGGGAVTLAGEWSPRGLHPLAAWHDVEGAVVL
;
A
#
# COMPACT_ATOMS: atom_id res chain seq x y z
N MET A 1 -12.34 26.89 1.68
CA MET A 1 -12.33 26.20 3.00
C MET A 1 -12.14 24.72 2.73
N ILE A 2 -11.08 24.11 3.26
CA ILE A 2 -10.85 22.66 3.13
C ILE A 2 -11.95 21.93 3.90
N GLU A 3 -12.55 20.91 3.28
CA GLU A 3 -13.50 20.04 3.93
C GLU A 3 -12.80 19.23 5.03
N ARG A 4 -13.36 19.23 6.23
CA ARG A 4 -12.70 18.62 7.40
C ARG A 4 -12.81 17.10 7.35
N TRP A 5 -11.72 16.43 7.68
CA TRP A 5 -11.71 14.97 7.79
C TRP A 5 -12.55 14.51 8.97
N GLY A 6 -13.20 13.36 8.81
CA GLY A 6 -13.91 12.73 9.91
C GLY A 6 -12.97 12.25 11.01
N ARG A 7 -13.49 12.18 12.23
CA ARG A 7 -12.73 11.74 13.42
C ARG A 7 -12.07 10.37 13.22
N GLU A 8 -12.78 9.44 12.62
CA GLU A 8 -12.28 8.09 12.34
C GLU A 8 -11.15 8.07 11.29
N GLN A 9 -11.21 8.96 10.31
CA GLN A 9 -10.12 9.15 9.36
C GLN A 9 -8.84 9.61 10.05
N VAL A 10 -8.96 10.56 10.99
CA VAL A 10 -7.82 11.03 11.79
C VAL A 10 -7.26 9.91 12.67
N LEU A 11 -8.12 9.13 13.32
CA LEU A 11 -7.68 7.98 14.13
C LEU A 11 -7.02 6.89 13.29
N GLY A 12 -7.43 6.72 12.03
CA GLY A 12 -6.79 5.82 11.07
C GLY A 12 -5.34 6.19 10.70
N LEU A 13 -4.93 7.44 10.95
CA LEU A 13 -3.52 7.87 10.77
C LEU A 13 -2.61 7.42 11.93
N ALA A 14 -3.18 6.97 13.04
CA ALA A 14 -2.39 6.58 14.21
C ALA A 14 -1.51 5.35 13.90
N PRO A 15 -0.24 5.35 14.28
CA PRO A 15 0.66 4.23 14.02
C PRO A 15 0.28 2.96 14.79
N ASP A 16 -0.47 3.09 15.89
CA ASP A 16 -0.98 1.99 16.70
C ASP A 16 -2.14 2.44 17.60
N ALA A 17 -2.88 1.47 18.16
CA ALA A 17 -4.02 1.72 19.04
C ALA A 17 -3.66 2.52 20.30
N SER A 18 -2.42 2.37 20.82
CA SER A 18 -1.95 3.15 21.97
C SER A 18 -1.77 4.62 21.63
N SER A 19 -1.32 4.92 20.42
CA SER A 19 -1.19 6.29 19.89
C SER A 19 -2.55 6.93 19.65
N ALA A 20 -3.52 6.18 19.10
CA ALA A 20 -4.90 6.64 18.93
C ALA A 20 -5.54 6.98 20.27
N LYS A 21 -5.43 6.10 21.28
CA LYS A 21 -5.92 6.35 22.64
C LYS A 21 -5.25 7.56 23.29
N ALA A 22 -3.93 7.69 23.16
CA ALA A 22 -3.19 8.83 23.70
C ALA A 22 -3.54 10.15 23.01
N ALA A 23 -3.87 10.14 21.71
CA ALA A 23 -4.35 11.30 20.98
C ALA A 23 -5.68 11.81 21.54
N GLY A 24 -6.65 10.94 21.82
CA GLY A 24 -7.92 11.31 22.48
C GLY A 24 -7.70 11.94 23.85
N GLY A 25 -6.67 11.54 24.58
CA GLY A 25 -6.31 12.13 25.88
C GLY A 25 -5.82 13.58 25.79
N VAL A 26 -5.18 13.97 24.69
CA VAL A 26 -4.67 15.33 24.45
C VAL A 26 -5.58 16.16 23.53
N ALA A 27 -6.61 15.59 22.93
CA ALA A 27 -7.62 16.27 22.13
C ALA A 27 -8.64 17.01 23.02
N LYS A 28 -8.14 17.93 23.85
CA LYS A 28 -8.95 18.76 24.77
C LYS A 28 -8.50 20.21 24.59
N SER A 29 -9.42 21.10 24.27
CA SER A 29 -9.11 22.53 24.00
C SER A 29 -8.28 23.18 25.11
N GLY A 30 -8.54 22.85 26.39
CA GLY A 30 -7.80 23.40 27.53
C GLY A 30 -6.32 22.95 27.63
N THR A 31 -5.85 21.98 26.83
CA THR A 31 -4.44 21.57 26.80
C THR A 31 -3.65 22.26 25.69
N TRP A 32 -4.30 23.09 24.89
CA TRP A 32 -3.72 23.77 23.76
C TRP A 32 -3.78 25.25 23.87
N GLY A 33 -2.69 25.94 23.47
CA GLY A 33 -2.63 27.38 23.29
C GLY A 33 -2.28 27.73 21.86
N GLY A 34 -2.62 28.95 21.42
CA GLY A 34 -2.26 29.42 20.08
C GLY A 34 -2.74 28.54 18.93
N THR A 35 -3.88 27.86 19.13
CA THR A 35 -4.48 27.05 18.08
C THR A 35 -5.06 27.90 16.96
N GLY A 36 -4.94 27.44 15.72
CA GLY A 36 -5.55 28.05 14.55
C GLY A 36 -5.47 27.14 13.33
N CYS A 37 -6.27 27.47 12.33
CA CYS A 37 -6.22 26.81 11.03
C CYS A 37 -6.49 27.81 9.90
N ASP A 38 -6.03 27.46 8.72
CA ASP A 38 -6.38 28.12 7.45
C ASP A 38 -6.69 27.08 6.37
N ASP A 39 -6.69 27.47 5.10
CA ASP A 39 -6.98 26.58 3.98
C ASP A 39 -5.83 25.59 3.68
N GLU A 40 -4.71 25.64 4.38
CA GLU A 40 -3.55 24.78 4.10
C GLU A 40 -3.03 24.04 5.32
N ALA A 41 -3.21 24.57 6.52
CA ALA A 41 -2.60 24.02 7.71
C ALA A 41 -3.48 24.18 8.96
N VAL A 42 -3.25 23.31 9.95
CA VAL A 42 -3.71 23.47 11.32
C VAL A 42 -2.50 23.43 12.26
N TRP A 43 -2.52 24.29 13.28
CA TRP A 43 -1.40 24.45 14.22
C TRP A 43 -1.88 24.68 15.65
N GLY A 44 -0.97 24.48 16.59
CA GLY A 44 -1.19 24.75 18.00
C GLY A 44 0.02 24.41 18.86
N GLU A 45 0.00 24.90 20.08
CA GLU A 45 1.01 24.65 21.11
C GLU A 45 0.39 23.79 22.22
N CYS A 46 0.82 22.52 22.30
CA CYS A 46 0.30 21.59 23.30
C CYS A 46 1.11 21.68 24.59
N GLN A 47 0.45 21.87 25.73
CA GLN A 47 1.07 21.80 27.06
C GLN A 47 1.51 20.33 27.30
N GLY A 48 2.79 20.12 27.52
CA GLY A 48 3.37 18.83 27.88
C GLY A 48 3.31 18.56 29.40
N SER A 49 3.91 17.45 29.81
CA SER A 49 4.11 17.18 31.23
C SER A 49 5.17 18.14 31.79
N GLY A 50 4.80 18.98 32.75
CA GLY A 50 5.65 20.03 33.34
C GLY A 50 5.57 21.35 32.58
N THR A 51 6.71 22.01 32.38
CA THR A 51 6.79 23.36 31.76
C THR A 51 7.01 23.29 30.22
N SER A 52 7.09 22.12 29.65
CA SER A 52 7.37 21.95 28.20
C SER A 52 6.12 22.26 27.36
N VAL A 53 6.30 23.07 26.32
CA VAL A 53 5.28 23.34 25.30
C VAL A 53 5.74 22.75 23.98
N TYR A 54 4.87 21.98 23.34
CA TYR A 54 5.16 21.34 22.06
C TYR A 54 4.43 22.04 20.91
N ARG A 55 5.19 22.68 20.03
CA ARG A 55 4.67 23.26 18.79
C ARG A 55 4.33 22.16 17.81
N THR A 56 3.09 22.17 17.35
CA THR A 56 2.56 21.13 16.45
C THR A 56 1.88 21.81 15.28
N ALA A 57 2.19 21.35 14.07
CA ALA A 57 1.51 21.76 12.83
C ALA A 57 1.26 20.56 11.93
N VAL A 58 0.17 20.64 11.17
CA VAL A 58 -0.19 19.66 10.14
C VAL A 58 -0.49 20.41 8.86
N ASP A 59 0.16 19.99 7.77
CA ASP A 59 -0.18 20.39 6.42
C ASP A 59 -1.42 19.59 5.98
N LEU A 60 -2.48 20.27 5.60
CA LEU A 60 -3.76 19.68 5.20
C LEU A 60 -3.86 19.48 3.69
N THR A 61 -3.01 20.13 2.91
CA THR A 61 -3.01 20.04 1.44
C THR A 61 -2.32 18.76 0.98
N GLU A 62 -1.19 18.46 1.61
CA GLU A 62 -0.42 17.25 1.41
C GLU A 62 -0.05 16.70 2.80
N PRO A 63 -0.89 15.82 3.39
CA PRO A 63 -0.81 15.48 4.81
C PRO A 63 0.60 15.19 5.30
N ALA A 64 1.09 16.11 6.11
CA ALA A 64 2.40 16.02 6.74
C ALA A 64 2.33 16.66 8.11
N PHE A 65 3.20 16.21 9.00
CA PHE A 65 3.13 16.54 10.41
C PHE A 65 4.45 17.12 10.89
N ARG A 66 4.39 18.12 11.77
CA ARG A 66 5.53 18.62 12.51
C ARG A 66 5.16 18.69 13.99
N CYS A 67 6.02 18.19 14.85
CA CYS A 67 5.88 18.37 16.30
C CYS A 67 7.24 18.39 16.97
N THR A 68 7.44 19.30 17.93
CA THR A 68 8.70 19.42 18.69
C THR A 68 8.82 18.41 19.82
N CYS A 69 7.86 17.50 20.02
CA CYS A 69 7.93 16.50 21.08
C CYS A 69 8.97 15.41 20.79
N PRO A 70 9.54 14.75 21.82
CA PRO A 70 10.57 13.74 21.67
C PRO A 70 10.05 12.35 21.22
N SER A 71 8.78 12.28 20.73
CA SER A 71 8.16 11.02 20.31
C SER A 71 8.90 10.44 19.11
N ARG A 72 9.13 9.12 19.14
CA ARG A 72 9.63 8.35 17.99
C ARG A 72 8.48 7.80 17.12
N LYS A 73 7.23 7.85 17.62
CA LYS A 73 6.04 7.45 16.87
C LYS A 73 5.54 8.63 16.03
N PHE A 74 5.19 8.37 14.78
CA PHE A 74 4.77 9.41 13.85
C PHE A 74 3.59 8.93 12.96
N PRO A 75 2.48 9.69 12.87
CA PRO A 75 2.20 10.91 13.63
C PRO A 75 2.20 10.70 15.14
N CYS A 76 2.72 11.69 15.89
CA CYS A 76 2.71 11.60 17.34
C CYS A 76 1.31 11.92 17.90
N LYS A 77 1.07 11.59 19.18
CA LYS A 77 -0.21 11.89 19.85
C LYS A 77 -0.65 13.36 19.78
N HIS A 78 0.30 14.30 19.73
CA HIS A 78 -0.01 15.72 19.64
C HIS A 78 -0.50 16.11 18.25
N ALA A 79 0.15 15.61 17.17
CA ALA A 79 -0.31 15.83 15.81
C ALA A 79 -1.71 15.24 15.59
N LEU A 80 -1.94 14.02 16.06
CA LEU A 80 -3.26 13.39 16.01
C LEU A 80 -4.30 14.13 16.86
N GLY A 81 -3.92 14.55 18.09
CA GLY A 81 -4.82 15.29 18.99
C GLY A 81 -5.23 16.65 18.42
N LEU A 82 -4.31 17.36 17.77
CA LEU A 82 -4.61 18.61 17.07
C LEU A 82 -5.56 18.38 15.89
N LEU A 83 -5.33 17.35 15.10
CA LEU A 83 -6.25 16.99 14.01
C LEU A 83 -7.63 16.58 14.51
N LEU A 84 -7.73 15.87 15.64
CA LEU A 84 -9.02 15.55 16.26
C LEU A 84 -9.79 16.81 16.66
N LEU A 85 -9.12 17.78 17.28
CA LEU A 85 -9.73 19.08 17.62
C LEU A 85 -10.19 19.82 16.35
N TRP A 86 -9.37 19.79 15.30
CA TRP A 86 -9.74 20.41 14.02
C TRP A 86 -10.92 19.69 13.36
N ALA A 87 -10.95 18.37 13.37
CA ALA A 87 -12.06 17.56 12.84
C ALA A 87 -13.38 17.85 13.62
N ASP A 88 -13.27 17.98 14.93
CA ASP A 88 -14.41 18.31 15.83
C ASP A 88 -14.81 19.81 15.77
N SER A 89 -14.25 20.61 14.84
CA SER A 89 -14.48 22.05 14.71
C SER A 89 -14.11 22.87 15.94
N ALA A 90 -13.21 22.35 16.77
CA ALA A 90 -12.73 23.02 17.99
C ALA A 90 -11.48 23.89 17.77
N VAL A 91 -11.06 24.08 16.52
CA VAL A 91 -9.99 25.00 16.12
C VAL A 91 -10.56 26.02 15.16
N ASP A 92 -10.45 27.30 15.56
CA ASP A 92 -10.93 28.42 14.77
C ASP A 92 -9.95 28.83 13.68
N GLY A 93 -10.46 29.46 12.62
CA GLY A 93 -9.62 30.09 11.60
C GLY A 93 -8.83 31.27 12.17
N GLY A 94 -7.57 31.41 11.79
CA GLY A 94 -6.71 32.47 12.29
C GLY A 94 -5.48 32.76 11.46
N PRO A 95 -4.73 33.81 11.75
CA PRO A 95 -3.51 34.15 11.05
C PRO A 95 -2.43 33.10 11.35
N ARG A 96 -1.76 32.63 10.29
CA ARG A 96 -0.70 31.63 10.37
C ARG A 96 0.53 32.18 11.09
N PRO A 97 1.03 31.52 12.16
CA PRO A 97 2.28 31.91 12.80
C PRO A 97 3.48 31.73 11.88
N GLY A 98 4.51 32.57 12.03
CA GLY A 98 5.71 32.54 11.20
C GLY A 98 6.39 31.18 11.13
N TRP A 99 6.50 30.46 12.26
CA TRP A 99 7.12 29.14 12.30
C TRP A 99 6.34 28.05 11.50
N VAL A 100 5.02 28.24 11.30
CA VAL A 100 4.21 27.36 10.44
C VAL A 100 4.41 27.74 8.98
N ALA A 101 4.40 29.05 8.68
CA ALA A 101 4.63 29.55 7.33
C ALA A 101 6.00 29.12 6.79
N GLU A 102 7.05 29.28 7.60
CA GLU A 102 8.41 28.82 7.27
C GLU A 102 8.46 27.31 6.99
N TRP A 103 7.81 26.51 7.81
CA TRP A 103 7.77 25.07 7.61
C TRP A 103 7.04 24.66 6.33
N ILE A 104 5.90 25.26 6.02
CA ILE A 104 5.15 24.99 4.79
C ILE A 104 6.00 25.39 3.57
N GLU A 105 6.64 26.56 3.62
CA GLU A 105 7.50 27.02 2.53
C GLU A 105 8.72 26.14 2.33
N GLU A 106 9.42 25.75 3.40
CA GLU A 106 10.52 24.77 3.33
C GLU A 106 10.09 23.43 2.68
N ARG A 107 8.84 23.00 2.91
CA ARG A 107 8.30 21.79 2.27
C ARG A 107 8.08 21.99 0.79
N ARG A 108 7.47 23.12 0.40
CA ARG A 108 7.27 23.50 -1.00
C ARG A 108 8.60 23.58 -1.75
N GLU A 109 9.54 24.31 -1.22
CA GLU A 109 10.88 24.40 -1.84
C GLU A 109 11.59 23.04 -1.95
N ARG A 110 11.40 22.13 -1.00
CA ARG A 110 11.93 20.75 -1.09
C ARG A 110 11.23 19.97 -2.19
N ALA A 111 9.92 20.11 -2.31
CA ALA A 111 9.14 19.47 -3.37
C ALA A 111 9.54 20.01 -4.73
N ASP A 112 9.66 21.33 -4.88
CA ASP A 112 10.08 22.01 -6.11
C ASP A 112 11.50 21.64 -6.51
N ARG A 113 12.45 21.67 -5.57
CA ARG A 113 13.84 21.20 -5.79
C ARG A 113 13.92 19.72 -6.15
N ALA A 114 12.99 18.91 -5.64
CA ALA A 114 12.88 17.50 -6.03
C ALA A 114 12.28 17.37 -7.44
N ALA A 115 11.29 18.19 -7.78
CA ALA A 115 10.70 18.26 -9.11
C ALA A 115 11.70 18.80 -10.16
N GLU A 116 12.43 19.85 -9.84
CA GLU A 116 13.51 20.41 -10.69
C GLU A 116 14.65 19.39 -10.90
N ARG A 117 15.09 18.69 -9.86
CA ARG A 117 16.07 17.62 -10.00
C ARG A 117 15.55 16.47 -10.87
N ARG A 118 14.27 16.15 -10.78
CA ARG A 118 13.61 15.16 -11.64
C ARG A 118 13.51 15.67 -13.09
N ALA A 119 13.13 16.93 -13.29
CA ALA A 119 13.06 17.58 -14.61
C ALA A 119 14.45 17.71 -15.25
N SER A 120 15.48 18.10 -14.50
CA SER A 120 16.86 18.22 -15.00
C SER A 120 17.48 16.84 -15.26
N SER A 121 17.18 15.82 -14.47
CA SER A 121 17.59 14.44 -14.77
C SER A 121 16.85 13.88 -15.98
N ALA A 122 15.57 14.22 -16.19
CA ALA A 122 14.82 13.87 -17.39
C ALA A 122 15.34 14.61 -18.62
N ALA A 123 15.67 15.91 -18.52
CA ALA A 123 16.27 16.69 -19.58
C ALA A 123 17.71 16.24 -19.90
N SER A 124 18.50 15.90 -18.88
CA SER A 124 19.84 15.34 -19.09
C SER A 124 19.79 13.91 -19.60
N SER A 125 18.74 13.12 -19.29
CA SER A 125 18.54 11.79 -19.89
C SER A 125 18.08 11.86 -21.33
N ALA A 126 17.36 12.91 -21.75
CA ALA A 126 17.03 13.17 -23.16
C ALA A 126 18.26 13.64 -23.99
N GLY A 127 19.23 14.28 -23.33
CA GLY A 127 20.49 14.73 -23.93
C GLY A 127 21.70 13.84 -23.70
N SER A 128 21.63 12.93 -22.76
CA SER A 128 22.70 12.00 -22.38
C SER A 128 22.17 10.63 -22.00
N SER A 129 21.62 9.91 -22.98
CA SER A 129 21.49 8.45 -22.92
C SER A 129 22.84 7.73 -22.82
N ALA A 130 23.93 8.49 -22.59
CA ALA A 130 25.32 8.01 -22.47
C ALA A 130 25.93 8.09 -21.06
N GLY A 131 25.22 8.58 -20.04
CA GLY A 131 25.84 8.89 -18.75
C GLY A 131 25.30 8.12 -17.55
N ARG A 132 25.37 6.85 -17.53
CA ARG A 132 25.37 5.71 -16.62
C ARG A 132 24.55 4.55 -17.19
N ALA A 133 24.72 4.27 -18.49
CA ALA A 133 24.46 2.94 -18.99
C ALA A 133 25.25 1.98 -18.08
N ARG A 134 24.55 1.14 -17.30
CA ARG A 134 25.18 -0.03 -16.69
C ARG A 134 25.98 -0.68 -17.80
N ASP A 135 27.29 -0.84 -17.57
CA ASP A 135 28.17 -1.51 -18.55
C ASP A 135 27.42 -2.68 -19.16
N PRO A 136 27.17 -2.70 -20.49
CA PRO A 136 26.41 -3.76 -21.15
C PRO A 136 26.86 -5.15 -20.73
N LYS A 137 28.18 -5.32 -20.55
CA LYS A 137 28.77 -6.56 -20.03
C LYS A 137 28.32 -6.92 -18.61
N THR A 138 28.10 -5.92 -17.77
CA THR A 138 27.60 -6.15 -16.40
C THR A 138 26.11 -6.53 -16.42
N ALA A 139 25.31 -5.91 -17.28
CA ALA A 139 23.91 -6.28 -17.49
C ALA A 139 23.79 -7.71 -18.06
N GLU A 140 24.57 -8.05 -19.09
CA GLU A 140 24.60 -9.39 -19.67
C GLU A 140 25.07 -10.46 -18.66
N ARG A 141 26.06 -10.14 -17.82
CA ARG A 141 26.51 -11.05 -16.75
C ARG A 141 25.40 -11.29 -15.72
N ARG A 142 24.63 -10.27 -15.39
CA ARG A 142 23.47 -10.40 -14.50
C ARG A 142 22.39 -11.26 -15.14
N GLU A 143 22.04 -11.00 -16.41
CA GLU A 143 21.04 -11.80 -17.13
C GLU A 143 21.45 -13.29 -17.14
N ARG A 144 22.69 -13.61 -17.50
CA ARG A 144 23.20 -15.00 -17.48
C ARG A 144 23.11 -15.64 -16.10
N ARG A 145 23.51 -14.95 -15.03
CA ARG A 145 23.40 -15.51 -13.68
C ARG A 145 21.94 -15.79 -13.30
N VAL A 146 21.04 -14.90 -13.67
CA VAL A 146 19.60 -15.09 -13.45
C VAL A 146 19.11 -16.29 -14.26
N ASP A 147 19.48 -16.40 -15.55
CA ASP A 147 19.11 -17.54 -16.40
C ASP A 147 19.58 -18.88 -15.81
N ASP A 148 20.84 -18.94 -15.32
CA ASP A 148 21.41 -20.12 -14.66
C ASP A 148 20.65 -20.45 -13.35
N GLY A 149 20.42 -19.47 -12.49
CA GLY A 149 19.69 -19.69 -11.23
C GLY A 149 18.24 -20.12 -11.45
N LEU A 150 17.58 -19.63 -12.50
CA LEU A 150 16.24 -20.07 -12.87
C LEU A 150 16.21 -21.50 -13.45
N ALA A 151 17.26 -21.90 -14.18
CA ALA A 151 17.38 -23.28 -14.64
C ALA A 151 17.55 -24.26 -13.45
N GLU A 152 18.35 -23.88 -12.44
CA GLU A 152 18.46 -24.65 -11.20
C GLU A 152 17.12 -24.71 -10.44
N LEU A 153 16.38 -23.60 -10.37
CA LEU A 153 15.05 -23.59 -9.77
C LEU A 153 14.07 -24.51 -10.50
N ASP A 154 14.05 -24.50 -11.84
CA ASP A 154 13.19 -25.41 -12.63
C ASP A 154 13.50 -26.87 -12.32
N GLN A 155 14.78 -27.22 -12.21
CA GLN A 155 15.18 -28.58 -11.84
C GLN A 155 14.74 -28.91 -10.41
N TRP A 156 15.00 -28.03 -9.45
CA TRP A 156 14.60 -28.24 -8.07
C TRP A 156 13.09 -28.43 -7.92
N LEU A 157 12.26 -27.60 -8.59
CA LEU A 157 10.80 -27.73 -8.59
C LEU A 157 10.33 -29.07 -9.14
N ARG A 158 10.96 -29.56 -10.23
CA ARG A 158 10.66 -30.88 -10.81
C ARG A 158 10.99 -31.99 -9.83
N ASP A 159 12.14 -31.91 -9.18
CA ASP A 159 12.58 -32.90 -8.22
C ASP A 159 11.64 -32.98 -7.01
N GLN A 160 11.16 -31.82 -6.50
CA GLN A 160 10.19 -31.80 -5.40
C GLN A 160 8.87 -32.50 -5.78
N VAL A 161 8.38 -32.30 -6.99
CA VAL A 161 7.15 -32.94 -7.46
C VAL A 161 7.39 -34.43 -7.72
N ALA A 162 8.51 -34.81 -8.33
CA ALA A 162 8.86 -36.21 -8.64
C ALA A 162 9.03 -37.07 -7.38
N HIS A 163 9.60 -36.50 -6.29
CA HIS A 163 9.74 -37.18 -5.00
C HIS A 163 8.43 -37.26 -4.22
N GLY A 164 7.41 -36.50 -4.63
CA GLY A 164 6.12 -36.38 -3.95
C GLY A 164 6.13 -35.38 -2.80
N LEU A 165 4.97 -34.73 -2.60
CA LEU A 165 4.82 -33.64 -1.63
C LEU A 165 4.78 -34.11 -0.16
N ALA A 166 4.55 -35.40 0.12
CA ALA A 166 4.41 -35.93 1.48
C ALA A 166 5.61 -35.61 2.40
N GLN A 167 6.80 -35.45 1.83
CA GLN A 167 8.00 -35.08 2.58
C GLN A 167 8.01 -33.62 3.01
N ALA A 168 7.25 -32.74 2.35
CA ALA A 168 7.26 -31.32 2.60
C ALA A 168 6.76 -30.92 4.01
N GLU A 169 5.83 -31.72 4.58
CA GLU A 169 5.30 -31.47 5.93
C GLU A 169 6.38 -31.58 7.00
N LYS A 170 7.32 -32.53 6.82
CA LYS A 170 8.42 -32.80 7.74
C LYS A 170 9.73 -32.15 7.31
N ALA A 171 9.73 -31.47 6.16
CA ALA A 171 10.94 -30.89 5.62
C ALA A 171 11.48 -29.78 6.54
N PRO A 172 12.78 -29.78 6.81
CA PRO A 172 13.38 -28.69 7.57
C PRO A 172 13.35 -27.40 6.76
N TYR A 173 13.26 -26.26 7.44
CA TYR A 173 13.31 -24.93 6.81
C TYR A 173 14.48 -24.78 5.82
N ARG A 174 15.59 -25.42 6.12
CA ARG A 174 16.81 -25.43 5.30
C ARG A 174 16.57 -25.88 3.85
N LEU A 175 15.61 -26.78 3.60
CA LEU A 175 15.27 -27.22 2.24
C LEU A 175 14.89 -26.04 1.33
N TRP A 176 14.11 -25.11 1.89
CA TRP A 176 13.61 -23.93 1.19
C TRP A 176 14.67 -22.81 1.16
N ASP A 177 15.38 -22.64 2.28
CA ASP A 177 16.38 -21.59 2.42
C ASP A 177 17.62 -21.84 1.54
N ASP A 178 18.06 -23.10 1.37
CA ASP A 178 19.18 -23.43 0.47
C ASP A 178 18.82 -23.16 -1.00
N ALA A 179 17.59 -23.46 -1.42
CA ALA A 179 17.12 -23.11 -2.76
C ALA A 179 17.03 -21.56 -2.92
N ALA A 180 16.55 -20.87 -1.91
CA ALA A 180 16.45 -19.41 -1.93
C ALA A 180 17.82 -18.73 -1.94
N ARG A 181 18.83 -19.24 -1.23
CA ARG A 181 20.20 -18.69 -1.25
C ARG A 181 20.80 -18.74 -2.66
N ARG A 182 20.65 -19.86 -3.37
CA ARG A 182 21.10 -19.95 -4.78
C ARG A 182 20.47 -18.88 -5.65
N LEU A 183 19.19 -18.57 -5.44
CA LEU A 183 18.51 -17.49 -6.17
C LEU A 183 19.03 -16.09 -5.78
N VAL A 184 19.43 -15.89 -4.51
CA VAL A 184 20.09 -14.64 -4.10
C VAL A 184 21.44 -14.49 -4.79
N ASP A 185 22.25 -15.55 -4.82
CA ASP A 185 23.56 -15.57 -5.48
C ASP A 185 23.42 -15.33 -6.99
N ALA A 186 22.34 -15.86 -7.58
CA ALA A 186 21.94 -15.62 -8.97
C ALA A 186 21.32 -14.23 -9.21
N GLN A 187 21.22 -13.36 -8.19
CA GLN A 187 20.60 -12.02 -8.28
C GLN A 187 19.09 -12.01 -8.61
N ALA A 188 18.39 -13.11 -8.34
CA ALA A 188 16.94 -13.29 -8.45
C ALA A 188 16.24 -13.13 -7.06
N GLY A 189 16.56 -12.08 -6.34
CA GLY A 189 16.17 -11.91 -4.93
C GLY A 189 14.66 -11.90 -4.67
N ALA A 190 13.83 -11.43 -5.62
CA ALA A 190 12.38 -11.46 -5.48
C ALA A 190 11.85 -12.90 -5.44
N LEU A 191 12.37 -13.79 -6.28
CA LEU A 191 12.05 -15.22 -6.27
C LEU A 191 12.56 -15.92 -5.01
N ALA A 192 13.74 -15.53 -4.50
CA ALA A 192 14.26 -16.08 -3.26
C ALA A 192 13.30 -15.89 -2.09
N GLY A 193 12.68 -14.70 -2.00
CA GLY A 193 11.65 -14.42 -1.00
C GLY A 193 10.42 -15.31 -1.15
N GLN A 194 9.97 -15.54 -2.39
CA GLN A 194 8.83 -16.41 -2.67
C GLN A 194 9.15 -17.87 -2.29
N VAL A 195 10.32 -18.38 -2.65
CA VAL A 195 10.75 -19.75 -2.29
C VAL A 195 10.83 -19.93 -0.76
N ARG A 196 11.35 -18.95 -0.02
CA ARG A 196 11.36 -19.01 1.45
C ARG A 196 9.94 -19.05 2.04
N ALA A 197 9.00 -18.29 1.45
CA ALA A 197 7.62 -18.26 1.91
C ALA A 197 6.90 -19.61 1.78
N LEU A 198 7.34 -20.49 0.88
CA LEU A 198 6.79 -21.85 0.72
C LEU A 198 6.92 -22.67 2.03
N ALA A 199 7.95 -22.46 2.81
CA ALA A 199 8.17 -23.17 4.08
C ALA A 199 7.01 -23.04 5.10
N ALA A 200 6.18 -22.01 4.98
CA ALA A 200 5.03 -21.80 5.85
C ALA A 200 3.76 -22.55 5.39
N ILE A 201 3.75 -23.07 4.16
CA ILE A 201 2.56 -23.69 3.56
C ILE A 201 2.24 -25.04 4.19
N PRO A 202 3.19 -26.00 4.37
CA PRO A 202 2.91 -27.34 4.88
C PRO A 202 2.36 -27.41 6.32
N ARG A 203 2.32 -26.27 7.01
CA ARG A 203 1.79 -26.15 8.37
C ARG A 203 0.29 -25.80 8.42
N ARG A 204 -0.41 -25.78 7.29
CA ARG A 204 -1.79 -25.30 7.18
C ARG A 204 -2.70 -26.38 6.60
N PRO A 205 -3.98 -26.44 6.98
CA PRO A 205 -4.95 -27.32 6.33
C PRO A 205 -4.99 -27.09 4.80
N GLY A 206 -5.15 -28.18 4.02
CA GLY A 206 -5.19 -28.09 2.54
C GLY A 206 -3.85 -27.78 1.85
N TRP A 207 -2.75 -27.84 2.59
CA TRP A 207 -1.43 -27.48 2.13
C TRP A 207 -0.95 -28.20 0.84
N PRO A 208 -1.27 -29.48 0.56
CA PRO A 208 -0.69 -30.15 -0.61
C PRO A 208 -1.10 -29.50 -1.93
N GLY A 209 -2.40 -29.18 -2.07
CA GLY A 209 -2.90 -28.47 -3.24
C GLY A 209 -2.30 -27.09 -3.37
N ARG A 210 -2.22 -26.35 -2.25
CA ARG A 210 -1.63 -25.02 -2.23
C ARG A 210 -0.14 -25.01 -2.56
N LEU A 211 0.62 -25.98 -2.05
CA LEU A 211 2.05 -26.07 -2.34
C LEU A 211 2.28 -26.40 -3.83
N LEU A 212 1.49 -27.30 -4.39
CA LEU A 212 1.55 -27.64 -5.81
C LEU A 212 1.21 -26.43 -6.70
N GLU A 213 0.20 -25.66 -6.33
CA GLU A 213 -0.16 -24.42 -7.01
C GLU A 213 1.01 -23.43 -7.04
N GLU A 214 1.65 -23.18 -5.90
CA GLU A 214 2.81 -22.28 -5.82
C GLU A 214 4.00 -22.81 -6.65
N TYR A 215 4.26 -24.11 -6.64
CA TYR A 215 5.28 -24.70 -7.51
C TYR A 215 4.95 -24.51 -8.99
N ALA A 216 3.70 -24.69 -9.37
CA ALA A 216 3.25 -24.48 -10.75
C ALA A 216 3.41 -23.03 -11.18
N LEU A 217 3.04 -22.04 -10.32
CA LEU A 217 3.20 -20.63 -10.59
C LEU A 217 4.69 -20.22 -10.70
N LEU A 218 5.55 -20.71 -9.81
CA LEU A 218 6.99 -20.48 -9.90
C LEU A 218 7.56 -21.08 -11.19
N ARG A 219 7.17 -22.30 -11.54
CA ARG A 219 7.61 -22.93 -12.79
C ARG A 219 7.09 -22.20 -14.02
N LEU A 220 5.84 -21.73 -14.00
CA LEU A 220 5.29 -20.89 -15.06
C LEU A 220 6.13 -19.64 -15.25
N LEU A 221 6.56 -19.00 -14.16
CA LEU A 221 7.41 -17.81 -14.20
C LEU A 221 8.78 -18.11 -14.80
N VAL A 222 9.41 -19.23 -14.42
CA VAL A 222 10.67 -19.66 -15.01
C VAL A 222 10.50 -19.89 -16.52
N ARG A 223 9.44 -20.58 -16.94
CA ARG A 223 9.17 -20.82 -18.36
C ARG A 223 8.89 -19.55 -19.15
N ALA A 224 8.13 -18.62 -18.55
CA ALA A 224 7.88 -17.30 -19.13
C ALA A 224 9.19 -16.51 -19.30
N HIS A 225 10.08 -16.56 -18.31
CA HIS A 225 11.39 -15.91 -18.42
C HIS A 225 12.27 -16.53 -19.53
N GLN A 226 12.29 -17.84 -19.66
CA GLN A 226 13.03 -18.55 -20.71
C GLN A 226 12.54 -18.18 -22.12
N ARG A 227 11.24 -17.85 -22.24
CA ARG A 227 10.60 -17.45 -23.50
C ARG A 227 10.30 -15.95 -23.57
N ARG A 228 11.03 -15.14 -22.80
CA ARG A 228 10.75 -13.70 -22.64
C ARG A 228 10.68 -12.92 -23.95
N ASP A 229 11.46 -13.33 -24.94
CA ASP A 229 11.52 -12.64 -26.23
C ASP A 229 10.27 -12.88 -27.09
N GLU A 230 9.52 -13.95 -26.81
CA GLU A 230 8.25 -14.27 -27.47
C GLU A 230 7.05 -13.61 -26.79
N LEU A 231 7.23 -13.05 -25.58
CA LEU A 231 6.14 -12.46 -24.81
C LEU A 231 5.79 -11.05 -25.27
N PRO A 232 4.50 -10.65 -25.21
CA PRO A 232 4.11 -9.26 -25.34
C PRO A 232 4.87 -8.37 -24.33
N GLU A 233 5.13 -7.12 -24.69
CA GLU A 233 5.95 -6.19 -23.89
C GLU A 233 5.49 -6.08 -22.44
N GLY A 234 4.19 -5.91 -22.21
CA GLY A 234 3.63 -5.80 -20.84
C GLY A 234 3.92 -7.06 -20.02
N LEU A 235 3.73 -8.26 -20.59
CA LEU A 235 3.98 -9.51 -19.89
C LEU A 235 5.49 -9.74 -19.66
N ARG A 236 6.33 -9.31 -20.59
CA ARG A 236 7.79 -9.30 -20.42
C ARG A 236 8.19 -8.42 -19.22
N GLY A 237 7.61 -7.23 -19.11
CA GLY A 237 7.81 -6.33 -17.98
C GLY A 237 7.39 -6.98 -16.65
N THR A 238 6.22 -7.64 -16.60
CA THR A 238 5.75 -8.41 -15.44
C THR A 238 6.75 -9.49 -15.05
N VAL A 239 7.17 -10.33 -15.97
CA VAL A 239 8.11 -11.43 -15.73
C VAL A 239 9.45 -10.91 -15.20
N ARG A 240 10.02 -9.87 -15.82
CA ARG A 240 11.27 -9.25 -15.38
C ARG A 240 11.17 -8.71 -13.95
N SER A 241 10.09 -8.00 -13.65
CA SER A 241 9.84 -7.46 -12.31
C SER A 241 9.74 -8.57 -11.26
N ARG A 242 9.01 -9.65 -11.56
CA ARG A 242 8.78 -10.78 -10.64
C ARG A 242 10.04 -11.61 -10.40
N VAL A 243 10.93 -11.70 -11.37
CA VAL A 243 12.24 -12.35 -11.21
C VAL A 243 13.17 -11.51 -10.34
N GLY A 244 13.04 -10.18 -10.36
CA GLY A 244 13.83 -9.28 -9.51
C GLY A 244 14.55 -8.16 -10.27
N PHE A 245 14.24 -7.94 -11.53
CA PHE A 245 14.70 -6.76 -12.27
C PHE A 245 13.82 -5.56 -11.89
N THR A 246 14.37 -4.66 -11.10
CA THR A 246 13.66 -3.47 -10.65
C THR A 246 13.78 -2.33 -11.65
N VAL A 247 12.68 -1.60 -11.86
CA VAL A 247 12.67 -0.35 -12.61
C VAL A 247 12.88 0.79 -11.62
N PRO A 248 13.84 1.70 -11.83
CA PRO A 248 14.06 2.86 -10.99
C PRO A 248 12.83 3.79 -10.97
N GLN A 249 12.57 4.45 -9.83
CA GLN A 249 11.46 5.39 -9.73
C GLN A 249 11.54 6.53 -10.73
N GLU A 250 12.74 7.05 -10.96
CA GLU A 250 13.00 8.12 -11.94
C GLU A 250 12.60 7.72 -13.38
N GLU A 251 12.87 6.46 -13.76
CA GLU A 251 12.48 5.92 -15.06
C GLU A 251 10.95 5.80 -15.17
N VAL A 252 10.27 5.37 -14.10
CA VAL A 252 8.80 5.30 -14.06
C VAL A 252 8.20 6.70 -14.12
N LEU A 253 8.75 7.66 -13.39
CA LEU A 253 8.27 9.04 -13.39
C LEU A 253 8.52 9.78 -14.71
N SER A 254 9.54 9.40 -15.48
CA SER A 254 9.85 10.04 -16.78
C SER A 254 9.18 9.36 -17.97
N GLY A 255 9.07 8.03 -17.97
CA GLY A 255 8.64 7.24 -19.12
C GLY A 255 7.47 6.28 -18.86
N GLY A 256 6.99 6.16 -17.62
CA GLY A 256 5.86 5.30 -17.28
C GLY A 256 4.53 5.84 -17.81
N GLU A 257 3.56 4.91 -17.99
CA GLU A 257 2.19 5.29 -18.34
C GLU A 257 1.61 6.20 -17.27
N ARG A 258 1.12 7.38 -17.67
CA ARG A 258 0.54 8.37 -16.77
C ARG A 258 -0.97 8.40 -16.87
N VAL A 259 -1.62 8.39 -15.72
CA VAL A 259 -3.09 8.49 -15.62
C VAL A 259 -3.45 9.55 -14.59
N ARG A 260 -4.10 10.62 -15.05
CA ARG A 260 -4.73 11.60 -14.18
C ARG A 260 -6.16 11.20 -13.91
N ASP A 261 -6.51 11.10 -12.63
CA ASP A 261 -7.88 10.81 -12.18
C ASP A 261 -8.15 11.46 -10.82
N LEU A 262 -9.40 11.44 -10.40
CA LEU A 262 -9.78 11.64 -9.01
C LEU A 262 -9.66 10.27 -8.33
N TRP A 263 -8.60 10.09 -7.55
CA TRP A 263 -8.24 8.81 -6.94
C TRP A 263 -8.84 8.69 -5.54
N SER A 264 -9.80 7.79 -5.36
CA SER A 264 -10.29 7.42 -4.03
C SER A 264 -9.23 6.56 -3.32
N VAL A 265 -8.80 6.97 -2.13
CA VAL A 265 -7.89 6.20 -1.27
C VAL A 265 -8.73 5.21 -0.48
N ILE A 266 -8.77 3.97 -0.95
CA ILE A 266 -9.72 2.95 -0.48
C ILE A 266 -9.21 2.08 0.66
N GLY A 267 -7.93 2.12 0.96
CA GLY A 267 -7.39 1.38 2.09
C GLY A 267 -5.88 1.44 2.19
N SER A 268 -5.37 1.23 3.37
CA SER A 268 -3.93 1.12 3.61
C SER A 268 -3.61 -0.04 4.55
N ARG A 269 -2.43 -0.62 4.40
CA ARG A 269 -1.95 -1.69 5.25
C ARG A 269 -0.45 -1.64 5.44
N ASP A 270 -0.02 -1.67 6.69
CA ASP A 270 1.38 -1.76 7.06
C ASP A 270 1.78 -3.20 7.31
N THR A 271 2.94 -3.59 6.82
CA THR A 271 3.55 -4.90 7.08
C THR A 271 5.00 -4.71 7.46
N ALA A 272 5.37 -5.22 8.64
CA ALA A 272 6.76 -5.28 9.07
C ALA A 272 7.38 -6.60 8.61
N GLN A 273 8.54 -6.52 7.98
CA GLN A 273 9.36 -7.66 7.62
C GLN A 273 10.82 -7.31 7.94
N ASP A 274 11.43 -8.06 8.85
CA ASP A 274 12.77 -7.79 9.37
C ASP A 274 12.90 -6.36 9.91
N LEU A 275 13.78 -5.56 9.31
CA LEU A 275 14.02 -4.15 9.68
C LEU A 275 13.28 -3.16 8.74
N LEU A 276 12.37 -3.61 7.93
CA LEU A 276 11.66 -2.76 6.98
C LEU A 276 10.14 -2.82 7.23
N THR A 277 9.52 -1.66 7.39
CA THR A 277 8.06 -1.55 7.34
C THR A 277 7.64 -1.06 5.96
N THR A 278 6.73 -1.79 5.36
CA THR A 278 6.14 -1.45 4.05
C THR A 278 4.69 -1.04 4.25
N ARG A 279 4.34 0.15 3.81
CA ARG A 279 2.94 0.60 3.68
C ARG A 279 2.47 0.36 2.26
N ARG A 280 1.34 -0.32 2.14
CA ARG A 280 0.59 -0.44 0.88
C ARG A 280 -0.64 0.43 0.98
N VAL A 281 -0.81 1.33 0.01
CA VAL A 281 -2.01 2.16 -0.12
C VAL A 281 -2.68 1.81 -1.44
N TRP A 282 -3.94 1.39 -1.34
CA TRP A 282 -4.76 1.08 -2.49
C TRP A 282 -5.61 2.29 -2.90
N LEU A 283 -5.61 2.58 -4.20
CA LEU A 283 -6.41 3.64 -4.79
C LEU A 283 -7.31 3.08 -5.89
N ARG A 284 -8.42 3.76 -6.14
CA ARG A 284 -9.33 3.51 -7.25
C ARG A 284 -9.62 4.81 -7.99
N GLY A 285 -9.36 4.84 -9.29
CA GLY A 285 -9.70 6.01 -10.12
C GLY A 285 -11.20 6.09 -10.32
N ARG A 286 -11.80 7.24 -10.01
CA ARG A 286 -13.26 7.43 -10.08
C ARG A 286 -13.79 7.39 -11.50
N ARG A 287 -13.07 7.98 -12.47
CA ARG A 287 -13.47 8.02 -13.88
C ARG A 287 -13.06 6.77 -14.63
N THR A 288 -11.87 6.26 -14.37
CA THR A 288 -11.30 5.12 -15.09
C THR A 288 -11.65 3.78 -14.49
N GLY A 289 -12.10 3.72 -13.23
CA GLY A 289 -12.25 2.49 -12.47
C GLY A 289 -10.93 1.78 -12.19
N ARG A 290 -9.79 2.35 -12.60
CA ARG A 290 -8.48 1.70 -12.56
C ARG A 290 -7.97 1.54 -11.13
N PRO A 291 -7.54 0.34 -10.71
CA PRO A 291 -6.87 0.17 -9.42
C PRO A 291 -5.42 0.64 -9.49
N ALA A 292 -4.91 1.16 -8.38
CA ALA A 292 -3.50 1.50 -8.23
C ALA A 292 -2.99 1.14 -6.83
N LEU A 293 -1.71 0.78 -6.74
CA LEU A 293 -1.00 0.46 -5.51
C LEU A 293 0.21 1.37 -5.35
N VAL A 294 0.18 2.21 -4.33
CA VAL A 294 1.33 3.02 -3.92
C VAL A 294 2.02 2.36 -2.74
N LEU A 295 3.34 2.18 -2.87
CA LEU A 295 4.18 1.58 -1.83
C LEU A 295 5.11 2.61 -1.24
N SER A 296 5.17 2.68 0.09
CA SER A 296 6.21 3.40 0.82
C SER A 296 6.93 2.48 1.80
N PHE A 297 8.19 2.79 2.06
CA PHE A 297 9.09 1.96 2.86
C PHE A 297 9.74 2.81 3.93
N ALA A 298 9.80 2.29 5.15
CA ALA A 298 10.45 2.95 6.27
C ALA A 298 11.39 1.98 7.00
N ALA A 299 12.63 2.41 7.21
CA ALA A 299 13.55 1.75 8.13
C ALA A 299 13.17 2.06 9.59
N PRO A 300 13.68 1.32 10.59
CA PRO A 300 13.43 1.62 11.98
C PRO A 300 13.82 3.06 12.32
N GLY A 301 12.88 3.80 12.92
CA GLY A 301 13.06 5.21 13.29
C GLY A 301 12.78 6.22 12.18
N THR A 302 12.40 5.79 10.98
CA THR A 302 11.91 6.67 9.93
C THR A 302 10.37 6.58 9.82
N SER A 303 9.73 7.64 9.33
CA SER A 303 8.28 7.69 9.15
C SER A 303 7.88 7.17 7.76
N LEU A 304 6.77 6.44 7.70
CA LEU A 304 6.10 6.12 6.45
C LEU A 304 5.41 7.36 5.88
N ASP A 305 5.27 7.40 4.56
CA ASP A 305 4.45 8.41 3.90
C ASP A 305 2.99 8.28 4.37
N ALA A 306 2.43 9.39 4.86
CA ALA A 306 1.04 9.48 5.33
C ALA A 306 0.20 10.44 4.46
N SER A 307 0.72 10.82 3.30
CA SER A 307 0.08 11.80 2.42
C SER A 307 -1.18 11.27 1.71
N LEU A 308 -1.40 9.96 1.69
CA LEU A 308 -2.60 9.32 1.15
C LEU A 308 -3.48 8.83 2.30
N VAL A 309 -4.50 9.62 2.63
CA VAL A 309 -5.42 9.37 3.76
C VAL A 309 -6.58 8.52 3.29
N VAL A 310 -6.84 7.39 3.95
CA VAL A 310 -7.97 6.51 3.61
C VAL A 310 -9.30 7.24 3.79
N GLY A 311 -10.21 7.08 2.83
CA GLY A 311 -11.51 7.75 2.81
C GLY A 311 -11.45 9.17 2.25
N THR A 312 -10.35 9.52 1.57
CA THR A 312 -10.26 10.77 0.80
C THR A 312 -10.15 10.51 -0.71
N GLU A 313 -10.45 11.53 -1.48
CA GLU A 313 -10.22 11.61 -2.91
C GLU A 313 -9.12 12.63 -3.20
N VAL A 314 -8.22 12.28 -4.13
CA VAL A 314 -7.08 13.11 -4.52
C VAL A 314 -7.06 13.28 -6.03
N ASP A 315 -7.16 14.51 -6.54
CA ASP A 315 -6.88 14.79 -7.97
C ASP A 315 -5.39 14.69 -8.18
N ALA A 316 -4.97 13.61 -8.80
CA ALA A 316 -3.54 13.33 -9.01
C ALA A 316 -3.28 12.62 -10.34
N GLU A 317 -2.06 12.81 -10.83
CA GLU A 317 -1.49 12.00 -11.91
C GLU A 317 -0.60 10.92 -11.31
N LEU A 318 -0.91 9.66 -11.62
CA LEU A 318 -0.11 8.51 -11.24
C LEU A 318 0.72 8.02 -12.43
N ALA A 319 1.99 7.67 -12.16
CA ALA A 319 2.87 7.02 -13.11
C ALA A 319 2.99 5.53 -12.75
N PHE A 320 2.62 4.66 -13.68
CA PHE A 320 2.55 3.21 -13.44
C PHE A 320 3.86 2.52 -13.80
N TYR A 321 4.25 1.55 -12.98
CA TYR A 321 5.32 0.61 -13.33
C TYR A 321 4.88 -0.28 -14.49
N PRO A 322 5.80 -0.65 -15.40
CA PRO A 322 5.46 -1.48 -16.55
C PRO A 322 5.01 -2.87 -16.12
N GLY A 323 4.01 -3.40 -16.81
CA GLY A 323 3.46 -4.73 -16.57
C GLY A 323 2.27 -5.02 -17.47
N SER A 324 1.82 -6.28 -17.50
CA SER A 324 0.61 -6.71 -18.23
C SER A 324 -0.67 -6.28 -17.55
N GLN A 325 -0.63 -6.16 -16.21
CA GLN A 325 -1.68 -5.60 -15.36
C GLN A 325 -1.02 -4.60 -14.41
N PRO A 326 -0.71 -3.36 -14.87
CA PRO A 326 -0.02 -2.37 -14.06
C PRO A 326 -0.87 -1.98 -12.84
N LEU A 327 -0.38 -2.27 -11.65
CA LEU A 327 -0.98 -1.89 -10.38
C LEU A 327 -0.10 -0.92 -9.61
N ARG A 328 1.20 -1.24 -9.51
CA ARG A 328 2.13 -0.41 -8.77
C ARG A 328 2.31 0.92 -9.48
N ALA A 329 2.15 2.01 -8.71
CA ALA A 329 2.24 3.36 -9.22
C ALA A 329 3.00 4.27 -8.26
N LEU A 330 3.44 5.42 -8.79
CA LEU A 330 3.98 6.55 -8.05
C LEU A 330 3.07 7.75 -8.24
N VAL A 331 2.90 8.58 -7.22
CA VAL A 331 2.25 9.87 -7.36
C VAL A 331 3.23 10.80 -8.09
N ALA A 332 2.92 11.11 -9.34
CA ALA A 332 3.75 11.99 -10.16
C ALA A 332 3.45 13.46 -9.88
N GLN A 333 2.17 13.81 -9.75
CA GLN A 333 1.72 15.17 -9.48
C GLN A 333 0.35 15.16 -8.79
N ARG A 334 0.12 16.14 -7.92
CA ARG A 334 -1.18 16.43 -7.30
C ARG A 334 -1.69 17.77 -7.80
N TYR A 335 -3.01 17.91 -7.91
CA TYR A 335 -3.67 19.10 -8.47
C TYR A 335 -4.61 19.80 -7.49
N GLY A 336 -4.58 19.40 -6.24
CA GLY A 336 -5.39 20.00 -5.17
C GLY A 336 -5.28 19.25 -3.86
N PRO A 337 -5.91 19.77 -2.82
CA PRO A 337 -5.98 19.10 -1.52
C PRO A 337 -6.82 17.82 -1.61
N ALA A 338 -6.56 16.89 -0.71
CA ALA A 338 -7.40 15.72 -0.53
C ALA A 338 -8.73 16.12 0.13
N ALA A 339 -9.85 15.66 -0.41
CA ALA A 339 -11.19 15.88 0.15
C ALA A 339 -11.80 14.54 0.62
N PRO A 340 -12.64 14.53 1.67
CA PRO A 340 -13.41 13.34 2.02
C PRO A 340 -14.22 12.82 0.82
N GLY A 341 -14.26 11.49 0.66
CA GLY A 341 -14.99 10.87 -0.43
C GLY A 341 -15.31 9.40 -0.17
N ALA A 342 -16.34 8.91 -0.86
CA ALA A 342 -16.73 7.50 -0.82
C ALA A 342 -16.53 6.88 -2.20
N PRO A 343 -15.82 5.75 -2.30
CA PRO A 343 -15.63 5.06 -3.57
C PRO A 343 -16.94 4.40 -4.02
N GLU A 344 -17.13 4.31 -5.32
CA GLU A 344 -18.19 3.48 -5.88
C GLU A 344 -17.84 2.00 -5.71
N GLY A 345 -18.76 1.22 -5.17
CA GLY A 345 -18.61 -0.21 -4.99
C GLY A 345 -19.27 -1.01 -6.11
N THR A 346 -18.87 -2.28 -6.23
CA THR A 346 -19.48 -3.26 -7.15
C THR A 346 -20.09 -4.42 -6.36
N SER A 347 -20.85 -5.29 -7.02
CA SER A 347 -21.30 -6.57 -6.44
C SER A 347 -20.15 -7.57 -6.32
N VAL A 348 -20.35 -8.65 -5.56
CA VAL A 348 -19.38 -9.75 -5.47
C VAL A 348 -19.10 -10.34 -6.85
N ARG A 349 -20.12 -10.56 -7.66
CA ARG A 349 -19.98 -11.07 -9.04
C ARG A 349 -19.17 -10.11 -9.91
N GLY A 350 -19.51 -8.82 -9.91
CA GLY A 350 -18.76 -7.81 -10.68
C GLY A 350 -17.28 -7.76 -10.29
N PHE A 351 -16.99 -7.87 -9.00
CA PHE A 351 -15.61 -8.00 -8.52
C PHE A 351 -14.90 -9.27 -9.03
N LEU A 352 -15.57 -10.43 -8.98
CA LEU A 352 -14.99 -11.69 -9.44
C LEU A 352 -14.68 -11.65 -10.94
N ASP A 353 -15.54 -11.05 -11.74
CA ASP A 353 -15.36 -10.86 -13.19
C ASP A 353 -14.15 -9.93 -13.46
N GLU A 354 -14.04 -8.82 -12.73
CA GLU A 354 -12.89 -7.91 -12.81
C GLU A 354 -11.57 -8.63 -12.44
N HIS A 355 -11.58 -9.36 -11.33
CA HIS A 355 -10.40 -10.10 -10.87
C HIS A 355 -10.00 -11.22 -11.85
N ALA A 356 -10.96 -11.95 -12.39
CA ALA A 356 -10.71 -12.97 -13.41
C ALA A 356 -10.06 -12.37 -14.67
N ALA A 357 -10.57 -11.22 -15.13
CA ALA A 357 -9.97 -10.49 -16.25
C ALA A 357 -8.55 -10.00 -15.95
N ALA A 358 -8.26 -9.62 -14.70
CA ALA A 358 -6.92 -9.23 -14.28
C ALA A 358 -5.97 -10.44 -14.23
N LEU A 359 -6.41 -11.57 -13.68
CA LEU A 359 -5.64 -12.83 -13.66
C LEU A 359 -5.34 -13.36 -15.07
N ALA A 360 -6.24 -13.17 -16.01
CA ALA A 360 -6.01 -13.55 -17.42
C ALA A 360 -4.84 -12.76 -18.05
N ARG A 361 -4.54 -11.56 -17.54
CA ARG A 361 -3.40 -10.73 -17.99
C ARG A 361 -2.13 -10.98 -17.20
N ASP A 362 -2.25 -11.16 -15.87
CA ASP A 362 -1.13 -11.46 -14.96
C ASP A 362 -1.50 -12.65 -14.05
N PRO A 363 -1.08 -13.88 -14.39
CA PRO A 363 -1.42 -15.07 -13.61
C PRO A 363 -0.74 -15.11 -12.22
N TRP A 364 0.22 -14.25 -11.96
CA TRP A 364 0.92 -14.14 -10.68
C TRP A 364 0.35 -13.06 -9.76
N LEU A 365 -0.82 -12.50 -10.05
CA LEU A 365 -1.48 -11.57 -9.12
C LEU A 365 -1.82 -12.29 -7.82
N ASP A 366 -1.21 -11.83 -6.73
CA ASP A 366 -1.40 -12.37 -5.39
C ASP A 366 -2.39 -11.52 -4.56
N ARG A 367 -2.68 -10.29 -5.01
CA ARG A 367 -3.54 -9.33 -4.33
C ARG A 367 -4.25 -8.44 -5.31
N TRP A 368 -5.50 -8.12 -4.97
CA TRP A 368 -6.33 -7.23 -5.77
C TRP A 368 -7.19 -6.35 -4.86
N PRO A 369 -7.29 -5.03 -5.10
CA PRO A 369 -8.19 -4.18 -4.33
C PRO A 369 -9.63 -4.41 -4.77
N VAL A 370 -10.54 -4.37 -3.82
CA VAL A 370 -11.96 -4.47 -4.07
C VAL A 370 -12.72 -3.42 -3.28
N VAL A 371 -13.77 -2.89 -3.86
CA VAL A 371 -14.80 -2.11 -3.17
C VAL A 371 -16.14 -2.77 -3.44
N LEU A 372 -16.77 -3.30 -2.41
CA LEU A 372 -18.06 -3.95 -2.48
C LEU A 372 -19.15 -2.99 -1.98
N ALA A 373 -20.21 -2.84 -2.74
CA ALA A 373 -21.36 -2.04 -2.34
C ALA A 373 -22.40 -2.89 -1.62
N GLY A 374 -23.04 -2.34 -0.58
CA GLY A 374 -24.21 -2.92 0.04
C GLY A 374 -24.01 -4.30 0.68
N VAL A 375 -22.78 -4.61 1.14
CA VAL A 375 -22.48 -5.93 1.74
C VAL A 375 -22.78 -5.97 3.22
N ARG A 376 -23.19 -7.14 3.70
CA ARG A 376 -23.45 -7.45 5.11
C ARG A 376 -22.47 -8.49 5.61
N LEU A 377 -22.08 -8.37 6.89
CA LEU A 377 -21.29 -9.39 7.55
C LEU A 377 -22.19 -10.60 7.86
N ALA A 378 -21.73 -11.78 7.50
CA ALA A 378 -22.40 -13.04 7.77
C ALA A 378 -21.45 -14.05 8.40
N ARG A 379 -22.01 -14.97 9.17
CA ARG A 379 -21.28 -16.08 9.78
C ARG A 379 -21.84 -17.39 9.26
N ALA A 380 -20.98 -18.23 8.69
CA ALA A 380 -21.35 -19.59 8.30
C ALA A 380 -21.57 -20.48 9.53
N GLU A 381 -22.27 -21.61 9.37
CA GLU A 381 -22.51 -22.58 10.45
C GLU A 381 -21.22 -23.09 11.10
N GLY A 382 -20.12 -23.18 10.34
CA GLY A 382 -18.77 -23.52 10.83
C GLY A 382 -18.04 -22.42 11.58
N GLY A 383 -18.66 -21.23 11.73
CA GLY A 383 -18.09 -20.08 12.43
C GLY A 383 -17.22 -19.16 11.57
N ASP A 384 -16.96 -19.53 10.32
CA ASP A 384 -16.22 -18.69 9.37
C ASP A 384 -17.02 -17.45 8.99
N LEU A 385 -16.31 -16.33 8.84
CA LEU A 385 -16.91 -15.06 8.47
C LEU A 385 -16.88 -14.86 6.95
N SER A 386 -17.95 -14.27 6.45
CA SER A 386 -18.09 -13.88 5.05
C SER A 386 -18.76 -12.52 4.93
N VAL A 387 -18.59 -11.85 3.82
CA VAL A 387 -19.44 -10.74 3.42
C VAL A 387 -20.36 -11.21 2.30
N ILE A 388 -21.63 -10.80 2.36
CA ILE A 388 -22.67 -11.21 1.41
C ILE A 388 -23.29 -9.96 0.81
N ASP A 389 -23.45 -9.92 -0.51
CA ASP A 389 -24.15 -8.84 -1.20
C ASP A 389 -25.68 -9.08 -1.28
N GLU A 390 -26.40 -8.14 -1.88
CA GLU A 390 -27.86 -8.22 -2.03
C GLU A 390 -28.33 -9.40 -2.90
N ALA A 391 -27.48 -9.87 -3.81
CA ALA A 391 -27.77 -11.03 -4.65
C ALA A 391 -27.58 -12.37 -3.91
N GLY A 392 -26.97 -12.35 -2.72
CA GLY A 392 -26.65 -13.53 -1.93
C GLY A 392 -25.28 -14.14 -2.28
N ASP A 393 -24.52 -13.49 -3.17
CA ASP A 393 -23.14 -13.91 -3.46
C ASP A 393 -22.22 -13.53 -2.30
N ALA A 394 -21.28 -14.41 -1.95
CA ALA A 394 -20.47 -14.28 -0.75
C ALA A 394 -18.96 -14.38 -1.00
N LEU A 395 -18.18 -13.62 -0.22
CA LEU A 395 -16.73 -13.74 -0.16
C LEU A 395 -16.27 -14.08 1.26
N PRO A 396 -15.33 -15.04 1.43
CA PRO A 396 -14.76 -15.33 2.73
C PRO A 396 -13.96 -14.15 3.28
N LEU A 397 -14.23 -13.77 4.52
CA LEU A 397 -13.60 -12.64 5.20
C LEU A 397 -12.41 -13.13 6.04
N ARG A 398 -11.29 -12.44 5.95
CA ARG A 398 -10.05 -12.74 6.67
C ARG A 398 -9.67 -11.58 7.58
N THR A 399 -10.26 -11.57 8.76
CA THR A 399 -9.92 -10.60 9.81
C THR A 399 -9.71 -11.30 11.13
N ALA A 400 -8.78 -10.78 11.94
CA ALA A 400 -8.60 -11.23 13.34
C ALA A 400 -9.59 -10.54 14.27
N ASP A 401 -10.07 -9.36 13.90
CA ASP A 401 -11.01 -8.55 14.66
C ASP A 401 -12.19 -8.09 13.79
N PRO A 402 -13.31 -8.82 13.78
CA PRO A 402 -14.51 -8.43 13.03
C PRO A 402 -15.36 -7.39 13.77
N TRP A 403 -15.06 -7.14 15.07
CA TRP A 403 -15.96 -6.37 15.92
C TRP A 403 -16.11 -4.92 15.48
N ARG A 404 -15.05 -4.34 14.95
CA ARG A 404 -15.09 -2.96 14.42
C ARG A 404 -16.04 -2.85 13.22
N LEU A 405 -15.96 -3.80 12.28
CA LEU A 405 -16.85 -3.85 11.12
C LEU A 405 -18.30 -4.16 11.57
N LEU A 406 -18.49 -5.06 12.53
CA LEU A 406 -19.79 -5.39 13.08
C LEU A 406 -20.43 -4.20 13.80
N ALA A 407 -19.66 -3.50 14.63
CA ALA A 407 -20.13 -2.31 15.35
C ALA A 407 -20.52 -1.18 14.38
N LEU A 408 -19.72 -0.95 13.33
CA LEU A 408 -20.01 0.05 12.31
C LEU A 408 -21.29 -0.27 11.55
N SER A 409 -21.43 -1.52 11.09
CA SER A 409 -22.58 -1.93 10.27
C SER A 409 -23.86 -2.09 11.09
N GLY A 410 -23.78 -2.33 12.40
CA GLY A 410 -24.95 -2.69 13.20
C GLY A 410 -25.72 -3.90 12.65
N GLY A 411 -25.09 -4.72 11.80
CA GLY A 411 -25.73 -5.80 11.03
C GLY A 411 -26.38 -5.32 9.72
N GLY A 412 -26.34 -4.03 9.42
CA GLY A 412 -26.80 -3.43 8.17
C GLY A 412 -25.80 -3.60 7.03
N ALA A 413 -26.18 -3.11 5.86
CA ALA A 413 -25.34 -3.07 4.67
C ALA A 413 -24.37 -1.89 4.73
N VAL A 414 -23.13 -2.10 4.26
CA VAL A 414 -22.08 -1.07 4.17
C VAL A 414 -21.34 -1.18 2.84
N THR A 415 -20.70 -0.10 2.41
CA THR A 415 -19.68 -0.17 1.36
C THR A 415 -18.37 -0.59 2.02
N LEU A 416 -17.76 -1.68 1.54
CA LEU A 416 -16.56 -2.28 2.13
C LEU A 416 -15.42 -2.30 1.12
N ALA A 417 -14.30 -1.67 1.45
CA ALA A 417 -13.06 -1.83 0.71
C ALA A 417 -12.13 -2.84 1.38
N GLY A 418 -11.43 -3.60 0.56
CA GLY A 418 -10.51 -4.62 1.06
C GLY A 418 -9.44 -5.02 0.06
N GLU A 419 -8.53 -5.84 0.53
CA GLU A 419 -7.49 -6.50 -0.25
C GLU A 419 -7.88 -7.98 -0.41
N TRP A 420 -8.21 -8.38 -1.63
CA TRP A 420 -8.48 -9.76 -1.98
C TRP A 420 -7.20 -10.55 -2.18
N SER A 421 -7.20 -11.79 -1.77
CA SER A 421 -6.14 -12.77 -2.02
C SER A 421 -6.74 -14.17 -2.14
N PRO A 422 -6.02 -15.20 -2.62
CA PRO A 422 -6.49 -16.59 -2.60
C PRO A 422 -6.90 -17.11 -1.20
N ARG A 423 -6.60 -16.35 -0.15
CA ARG A 423 -6.99 -16.68 1.23
C ARG A 423 -8.31 -16.05 1.66
N GLY A 424 -8.89 -15.20 0.86
CA GLY A 424 -10.09 -14.43 1.14
C GLY A 424 -9.86 -12.93 1.19
N LEU A 425 -10.92 -12.20 1.52
CA LEU A 425 -10.98 -10.75 1.60
C LEU A 425 -10.45 -10.25 2.96
N HIS A 426 -9.41 -9.43 2.93
CA HIS A 426 -8.94 -8.70 4.11
C HIS A 426 -9.58 -7.31 4.09
N PRO A 427 -10.45 -6.97 5.06
CA PRO A 427 -11.10 -5.66 5.10
C PRO A 427 -10.06 -4.58 5.44
N LEU A 428 -10.17 -3.41 4.82
CA LEU A 428 -9.28 -2.27 5.01
C LEU A 428 -10.02 -1.04 5.50
N ALA A 429 -11.18 -0.75 4.92
CA ALA A 429 -12.02 0.37 5.31
C ALA A 429 -13.48 0.08 4.95
N ALA A 430 -14.41 0.72 5.65
CA ALA A 430 -15.83 0.70 5.31
C ALA A 430 -16.40 2.12 5.38
N TRP A 431 -17.43 2.37 4.58
CA TRP A 431 -18.16 3.63 4.54
C TRP A 431 -19.57 3.41 5.05
N HIS A 432 -19.95 4.26 5.98
CA HIS A 432 -21.27 4.32 6.57
C HIS A 432 -21.86 5.73 6.35
N ASP A 433 -23.16 5.82 6.07
CA ASP A 433 -23.80 7.08 5.70
C ASP A 433 -23.66 8.18 6.75
N VAL A 434 -23.55 7.81 8.02
CA VAL A 434 -23.46 8.77 9.15
C VAL A 434 -22.01 9.03 9.57
N GLU A 435 -21.17 7.98 9.61
CA GLU A 435 -19.81 8.07 10.16
C GLU A 435 -18.74 8.33 9.08
N GLY A 436 -19.12 8.26 7.81
CA GLY A 436 -18.18 8.37 6.70
C GLY A 436 -17.23 7.17 6.62
N ALA A 437 -15.98 7.42 6.29
CA ALA A 437 -14.96 6.39 6.13
C ALA A 437 -14.39 5.95 7.50
N VAL A 438 -14.42 4.66 7.76
CA VAL A 438 -13.83 4.01 8.95
C VAL A 438 -12.76 3.02 8.53
N VAL A 439 -11.55 3.18 9.03
CA VAL A 439 -10.42 2.27 8.81
C VAL A 439 -10.58 1.05 9.72
N LEU A 440 -10.43 -0.17 9.19
CA LEU A 440 -10.71 -1.44 9.86
C LEU A 440 -9.44 -2.17 10.35
#